data_cebb0711ee15754f8e2dc91fb5d5ec6c
#
_entry.id   cebb0711ee15754f8e2dc91fb5d5ec6c
#
_cell.length_a   1.000
_cell.length_b   1.000
_cell.length_c   1.000
_cell.angle_alpha   90.00
_cell.angle_beta   90.00
_cell.angle_gamma   90.00
#
_symmetry.space_group_name_H-M   'P 1'
#
loop_
_entity.id
_entity.type
_entity.pdbx_description
1 polymer ?
#
loop_
_entity_poly.entity_id
_entity_poly.type
_entity_poly.pdbx_seq_one_letter_code
_entity_poly.pdbx_strand_id
1 'polypeptide(L)'
;YFADERGRILTEMSVMRHSEDHFTLITAASAQWHDYELLSRLLSKELSLIDITNKYGTLIVTGPKSRTLFQSLNTEADLEASWLTHQKAKIKDIECNLVRVSFAGELGWEIHALNKDIAALYELSVQAGAKPFGMWALNSLRIEKGYRAWKGDLSTDYSMLEGGLERFIKFEKPQSFPGKLALQNEKQQGSTKKFVTLVVDAEEFDAPYMSTLW
;
A
#
# COMPACT_ATOMS: atom_id res chain seq x y z
N TYR A 1 -5.13 0.82 8.24
CA TYR A 1 -4.17 0.95 9.36
C TYR A 1 -4.74 0.27 10.59
N PHE A 2 -3.87 -0.32 11.38
CA PHE A 2 -4.17 -0.87 12.70
C PHE A 2 -3.46 -0.04 13.76
N ALA A 3 -4.15 0.23 14.86
CA ALA A 3 -3.58 0.96 15.99
C ALA A 3 -3.65 0.13 17.28
N ASP A 4 -2.76 0.42 18.22
CA ASP A 4 -2.86 -0.06 19.59
C ASP A 4 -3.84 0.83 20.41
N GLU A 5 -4.09 0.47 21.67
CA GLU A 5 -4.97 1.23 22.57
C GLU A 5 -4.51 2.68 22.84
N ARG A 6 -3.25 2.98 22.59
CA ARG A 6 -2.66 4.32 22.72
C ARG A 6 -2.75 5.13 21.40
N GLY A 7 -3.33 4.56 20.34
CA GLY A 7 -3.40 5.19 19.02
C GLY A 7 -2.11 5.10 18.21
N ARG A 8 -1.12 4.28 18.65
CA ARG A 8 0.13 4.06 17.89
C ARG A 8 -0.10 3.12 16.73
N ILE A 9 0.58 3.36 15.62
CA ILE A 9 0.45 2.56 14.42
C ILE A 9 1.07 1.18 14.67
N LEU A 10 0.30 0.11 14.53
CA LEU A 10 0.79 -1.26 14.60
C LEU A 10 1.25 -1.76 13.24
N THR A 11 0.45 -1.52 12.22
CA THR A 11 0.76 -1.89 10.83
C THR A 11 -0.18 -1.20 9.86
N GLU A 12 0.11 -1.34 8.57
CA GLU A 12 -0.74 -0.92 7.47
C GLU A 12 -0.98 -2.06 6.47
N MET A 13 -2.16 -2.09 5.89
CA MET A 13 -2.54 -3.10 4.89
C MET A 13 -3.50 -2.52 3.87
N SER A 14 -3.39 -3.01 2.64
CA SER A 14 -4.47 -2.90 1.67
C SER A 14 -5.40 -4.11 1.81
N VAL A 15 -6.69 -3.89 1.64
CA VAL A 15 -7.71 -4.94 1.77
C VAL A 15 -8.47 -5.04 0.47
N MET A 16 -8.37 -6.18 -0.20
CA MET A 16 -9.23 -6.54 -1.33
C MET A 16 -10.41 -7.38 -0.83
N ARG A 17 -11.63 -6.91 -1.04
CA ARG A 17 -12.84 -7.65 -0.72
C ARG A 17 -13.35 -8.38 -1.94
N HIS A 18 -13.28 -9.70 -1.96
CA HIS A 18 -13.75 -10.54 -3.07
C HIS A 18 -15.23 -10.91 -2.95
N SER A 19 -15.70 -11.12 -1.71
CA SER A 19 -17.10 -11.42 -1.37
C SER A 19 -17.41 -10.91 0.05
N GLU A 20 -18.54 -11.29 0.61
CA GLU A 20 -18.91 -10.95 2.00
C GLU A 20 -17.99 -11.59 3.04
N ASP A 21 -17.44 -12.76 2.71
CA ASP A 21 -16.67 -13.64 3.59
C ASP A 21 -15.23 -13.91 3.10
N HIS A 22 -14.83 -13.34 1.96
CA HIS A 22 -13.51 -13.56 1.38
C HIS A 22 -12.75 -12.26 1.11
N PHE A 23 -11.61 -12.14 1.77
CA PHE A 23 -10.73 -10.96 1.70
C PHE A 23 -9.29 -11.38 1.44
N THR A 24 -8.55 -10.56 0.71
CA THR A 24 -7.09 -10.66 0.63
C THR A 24 -6.49 -9.43 1.28
N LEU A 25 -5.55 -9.66 2.18
CA LEU A 25 -4.78 -8.61 2.84
C LEU A 25 -3.40 -8.52 2.20
N ILE A 26 -2.97 -7.32 1.88
CA ILE A 26 -1.66 -7.04 1.28
C ILE A 26 -0.93 -6.13 2.24
N THR A 27 0.23 -6.56 2.68
CA THR A 27 1.07 -5.87 3.65
C THR A 27 2.51 -5.74 3.13
N ALA A 28 3.32 -4.94 3.80
CA ALA A 28 4.74 -4.85 3.48
C ALA A 28 5.45 -6.19 3.69
N ALA A 29 6.27 -6.62 2.73
CA ALA A 29 6.99 -7.90 2.82
C ALA A 29 7.84 -8.02 4.09
N SER A 30 8.43 -6.91 4.56
CA SER A 30 9.19 -6.87 5.81
C SER A 30 8.36 -7.06 7.08
N ALA A 31 7.03 -6.95 6.99
CA ALA A 31 6.09 -7.09 8.09
C ALA A 31 5.34 -8.44 8.08
N GLN A 32 5.61 -9.34 7.14
CA GLN A 32 4.86 -10.59 6.93
C GLN A 32 4.58 -11.34 8.25
N TRP A 33 5.60 -11.65 9.01
CA TRP A 33 5.46 -12.44 10.24
C TRP A 33 4.78 -11.65 11.36
N HIS A 34 5.14 -10.38 11.52
CA HIS A 34 4.51 -9.48 12.48
C HIS A 34 2.99 -9.39 12.21
N ASP A 35 2.61 -9.18 10.96
CA ASP A 35 1.22 -8.97 10.59
C ASP A 35 0.41 -10.27 10.65
N TYR A 36 1.02 -11.40 10.26
CA TYR A 36 0.39 -12.71 10.43
C TYR A 36 0.11 -13.02 11.91
N GLU A 37 1.07 -12.77 12.80
CA GLU A 37 0.90 -12.97 14.24
C GLU A 37 -0.16 -12.02 14.82
N LEU A 38 -0.13 -10.74 14.46
CA LEU A 38 -1.12 -9.75 14.88
C LEU A 38 -2.53 -10.18 14.48
N LEU A 39 -2.73 -10.53 13.23
CA LEU A 39 -4.02 -10.98 12.71
C LEU A 39 -4.47 -12.29 13.37
N SER A 40 -3.58 -13.25 13.55
CA SER A 40 -3.90 -14.52 14.22
C SER A 40 -4.40 -14.34 15.64
N ARG A 41 -3.95 -13.30 16.35
CA ARG A 41 -4.42 -12.98 17.71
C ARG A 41 -5.75 -12.23 17.72
N LEU A 42 -6.04 -11.46 16.66
CA LEU A 42 -7.22 -10.59 16.60
C LEU A 42 -8.44 -11.30 15.97
N LEU A 43 -8.22 -12.28 15.11
CA LEU A 43 -9.29 -12.98 14.42
C LEU A 43 -10.02 -13.95 15.34
N SER A 44 -11.34 -14.03 15.17
CA SER A 44 -12.16 -15.04 15.85
C SER A 44 -11.82 -16.44 15.33
N LYS A 45 -12.11 -17.47 16.13
CA LYS A 45 -11.88 -18.88 15.75
C LYS A 45 -12.72 -19.35 14.56
N GLU A 46 -13.74 -18.60 14.21
CA GLU A 46 -14.61 -18.88 13.06
C GLU A 46 -14.01 -18.44 11.73
N LEU A 47 -12.95 -17.61 11.76
CA LEU A 47 -12.26 -17.10 10.58
C LEU A 47 -10.96 -17.87 10.33
N SER A 48 -10.68 -18.12 9.06
CA SER A 48 -9.47 -18.79 8.62
C SER A 48 -8.49 -17.75 8.06
N LEU A 49 -7.28 -17.73 8.58
CA LEU A 49 -6.17 -16.94 8.05
C LEU A 49 -5.19 -17.85 7.32
N ILE A 50 -4.96 -17.58 6.05
CA ILE A 50 -4.08 -18.39 5.18
C ILE A 50 -2.99 -17.48 4.63
N ASP A 51 -1.74 -17.80 4.88
CA ASP A 51 -0.62 -17.13 4.24
C ASP A 51 -0.44 -17.64 2.80
N ILE A 52 -0.63 -16.75 1.85
CA ILE A 52 -0.48 -17.02 0.41
C ILE A 52 0.70 -16.25 -0.22
N THR A 53 1.54 -15.61 0.59
CA THR A 53 2.64 -14.75 0.13
C THR A 53 3.52 -15.45 -0.91
N ASN A 54 3.86 -16.71 -0.69
CA ASN A 54 4.71 -17.47 -1.61
C ASN A 54 3.98 -18.01 -2.86
N LYS A 55 2.67 -17.81 -2.97
CA LYS A 55 1.89 -18.27 -4.13
C LYS A 55 1.70 -17.17 -5.17
N TYR A 56 1.73 -15.92 -4.75
CA TYR A 56 1.44 -14.77 -5.59
C TYR A 56 2.62 -13.82 -5.67
N GLY A 57 2.77 -13.19 -6.82
CA GLY A 57 3.68 -12.07 -7.03
C GLY A 57 2.90 -10.83 -7.46
N THR A 58 3.56 -9.68 -7.39
CA THR A 58 2.97 -8.40 -7.74
C THR A 58 3.89 -7.65 -8.69
N LEU A 59 3.33 -7.16 -9.79
CA LEU A 59 3.97 -6.20 -10.67
C LEU A 59 3.28 -4.85 -10.54
N ILE A 60 4.06 -3.79 -10.42
CA ILE A 60 3.56 -2.41 -10.40
C ILE A 60 3.75 -1.83 -11.79
N VAL A 61 2.65 -1.44 -12.43
CA VAL A 61 2.65 -0.73 -13.71
C VAL A 61 2.12 0.67 -13.46
N THR A 62 2.98 1.68 -13.63
CA THR A 62 2.64 3.06 -13.26
C THR A 62 3.15 4.06 -14.29
N GLY A 63 2.54 5.23 -14.32
CA GLY A 63 2.85 6.34 -15.21
C GLY A 63 1.67 6.77 -16.07
N PRO A 64 1.72 7.94 -16.69
CA PRO A 64 0.59 8.52 -17.43
C PRO A 64 0.13 7.68 -18.62
N LYS A 65 1.00 6.82 -19.16
CA LYS A 65 0.69 5.94 -20.30
C LYS A 65 0.29 4.51 -19.88
N SER A 66 0.18 4.23 -18.60
CA SER A 66 -0.14 2.86 -18.10
C SER A 66 -1.49 2.35 -18.61
N ARG A 67 -2.52 3.22 -18.73
CA ARG A 67 -3.80 2.84 -19.34
C ARG A 67 -3.67 2.38 -20.80
N THR A 68 -2.94 3.12 -21.62
CA THR A 68 -2.67 2.78 -23.02
C THR A 68 -1.90 1.46 -23.12
N LEU A 69 -0.98 1.22 -22.22
CA LEU A 69 -0.25 -0.05 -22.13
C LEU A 69 -1.21 -1.21 -21.87
N PHE A 70 -2.09 -1.12 -20.88
CA PHE A 70 -3.09 -2.17 -20.63
C PHE A 70 -4.05 -2.37 -21.77
N GLN A 71 -4.45 -1.31 -22.49
CA GLN A 71 -5.26 -1.43 -23.72
C GLN A 71 -4.52 -2.26 -24.78
N SER A 72 -3.21 -2.05 -24.95
CA SER A 72 -2.42 -2.82 -25.94
C SER A 72 -2.21 -4.28 -25.54
N LEU A 73 -2.34 -4.60 -24.27
CA LEU A 73 -2.27 -5.97 -23.74
C LEU A 73 -3.60 -6.74 -23.87
N ASN A 74 -4.63 -6.12 -24.46
CA ASN A 74 -5.96 -6.70 -24.65
C ASN A 74 -6.55 -7.26 -23.35
N THR A 75 -6.42 -6.49 -22.26
CA THR A 75 -7.08 -6.86 -21.01
C THR A 75 -8.58 -6.60 -21.09
N GLU A 76 -9.38 -7.51 -20.53
CA GLU A 76 -10.84 -7.34 -20.40
C GLU A 76 -11.22 -6.44 -19.20
N ALA A 77 -10.23 -5.90 -18.50
CA ALA A 77 -10.45 -5.08 -17.31
C ALA A 77 -11.09 -3.72 -17.66
N ASP A 78 -11.93 -3.23 -16.77
CA ASP A 78 -12.36 -1.83 -16.77
C ASP A 78 -11.21 -0.92 -16.33
N LEU A 79 -10.57 -0.26 -17.30
CA LEU A 79 -9.46 0.65 -17.07
C LEU A 79 -9.90 2.05 -16.64
N GLU A 80 -11.21 2.34 -16.64
CA GLU A 80 -11.79 3.58 -16.10
C GLU A 80 -12.25 3.42 -14.66
N ALA A 81 -12.15 2.21 -14.09
CA ALA A 81 -12.50 1.93 -12.71
C ALA A 81 -11.85 2.91 -11.72
N SER A 82 -12.59 3.28 -10.70
CA SER A 82 -12.17 4.25 -9.70
C SER A 82 -10.94 3.82 -8.91
N TRP A 83 -10.23 4.77 -8.36
CA TRP A 83 -9.12 4.51 -7.44
C TRP A 83 -9.60 3.70 -6.23
N LEU A 84 -8.75 2.80 -5.71
CA LEU A 84 -9.05 1.82 -4.65
C LEU A 84 -10.11 0.78 -5.04
N THR A 85 -10.22 0.45 -6.32
CA THR A 85 -10.99 -0.71 -6.78
C THR A 85 -10.05 -1.84 -7.18
N HIS A 86 -10.56 -3.05 -7.17
CA HIS A 86 -9.89 -4.20 -7.74
C HIS A 86 -10.87 -5.02 -8.57
N GLN A 87 -10.35 -5.76 -9.52
CA GLN A 87 -11.13 -6.62 -10.39
C GLN A 87 -10.32 -7.84 -10.82
N LYS A 88 -11.00 -8.96 -11.01
CA LYS A 88 -10.43 -10.10 -11.72
C LYS A 88 -10.31 -9.73 -13.18
N ALA A 89 -9.19 -10.05 -13.77
CA ALA A 89 -8.90 -9.75 -15.17
C ALA A 89 -8.06 -10.84 -15.81
N LYS A 90 -8.01 -10.82 -17.12
CA LYS A 90 -7.03 -11.56 -17.91
C LYS A 90 -6.16 -10.58 -18.66
N ILE A 91 -4.87 -10.84 -18.67
CA ILE A 91 -3.91 -10.19 -19.56
C ILE A 91 -3.49 -11.27 -20.53
N LYS A 92 -3.96 -11.20 -21.77
CA LYS A 92 -4.01 -12.35 -22.70
C LYS A 92 -4.68 -13.55 -22.01
N ASP A 93 -3.99 -14.65 -21.84
CA ASP A 93 -4.52 -15.87 -21.21
C ASP A 93 -4.18 -16.02 -19.72
N ILE A 94 -3.51 -15.02 -19.12
CA ILE A 94 -3.04 -15.05 -17.75
C ILE A 94 -4.07 -14.41 -16.83
N GLU A 95 -4.60 -15.18 -15.89
CA GLU A 95 -5.52 -14.69 -14.86
C GLU A 95 -4.77 -13.89 -13.80
N CYS A 96 -5.31 -12.74 -13.43
CA CYS A 96 -4.76 -11.87 -12.41
C CYS A 96 -5.85 -11.07 -11.69
N ASN A 97 -5.49 -10.42 -10.59
CA ASN A 97 -6.27 -9.33 -10.02
C ASN A 97 -5.56 -8.02 -10.38
N LEU A 98 -6.29 -7.09 -10.96
CA LEU A 98 -5.84 -5.73 -11.17
C LEU A 98 -6.36 -4.85 -10.05
N VAL A 99 -5.46 -4.21 -9.33
CA VAL A 99 -5.78 -3.29 -8.24
C VAL A 99 -5.44 -1.88 -8.68
N ARG A 100 -6.43 -1.00 -8.67
CA ARG A 100 -6.30 0.39 -9.11
C ARG A 100 -5.65 1.25 -8.02
N VAL A 101 -4.38 1.02 -7.77
CA VAL A 101 -3.54 1.76 -6.81
C VAL A 101 -2.17 2.02 -7.44
N SER A 102 -1.46 2.99 -6.89
CA SER A 102 -0.09 3.27 -7.28
C SER A 102 0.66 3.93 -6.13
N PHE A 103 1.67 3.27 -5.61
CA PHE A 103 2.54 3.83 -4.59
C PHE A 103 3.51 4.88 -5.15
N ALA A 104 3.73 4.88 -6.47
CA ALA A 104 4.47 5.94 -7.16
C ALA A 104 3.72 7.27 -7.25
N GLY A 105 2.41 7.28 -6.95
CA GLY A 105 1.60 8.50 -7.01
C GLY A 105 1.15 8.93 -8.40
N GLU A 106 1.45 8.12 -9.40
CA GLU A 106 1.02 8.27 -10.79
C GLU A 106 -0.20 7.38 -11.10
N LEU A 107 -0.78 7.55 -12.31
CA LEU A 107 -1.75 6.60 -12.83
C LEU A 107 -1.14 5.21 -12.85
N GLY A 108 -1.81 4.20 -12.30
CA GLY A 108 -1.21 2.87 -12.25
C GLY A 108 -2.10 1.79 -11.68
N TRP A 109 -1.62 0.58 -11.80
CA TRP A 109 -2.23 -0.64 -11.29
C TRP A 109 -1.17 -1.57 -10.72
N GLU A 110 -1.56 -2.33 -9.73
CA GLU A 110 -0.85 -3.52 -9.30
C GLU A 110 -1.48 -4.75 -9.97
N ILE A 111 -0.65 -5.59 -10.55
CA ILE A 111 -1.04 -6.88 -11.13
C ILE A 111 -0.67 -7.94 -10.12
N HIS A 112 -1.65 -8.57 -9.48
CA HIS A 112 -1.44 -9.69 -8.56
C HIS A 112 -1.76 -10.98 -9.29
N ALA A 113 -0.77 -11.83 -9.50
CA ALA A 113 -0.90 -13.10 -10.22
C ALA A 113 -0.12 -14.22 -9.54
N LEU A 114 -0.37 -15.46 -9.94
CA LEU A 114 0.41 -16.59 -9.46
C LEU A 114 1.89 -16.42 -9.82
N ASN A 115 2.80 -16.79 -8.92
CA ASN A 115 4.23 -16.63 -9.11
C ASN A 115 4.75 -17.23 -10.42
N LYS A 116 4.16 -18.35 -10.88
CA LYS A 116 4.54 -18.99 -12.15
C LYS A 116 4.31 -18.10 -13.37
N ASP A 117 3.40 -17.13 -13.27
CA ASP A 117 2.96 -16.30 -14.39
C ASP A 117 3.59 -14.89 -14.37
N ILE A 118 4.26 -14.50 -13.26
CA ILE A 118 4.84 -13.17 -13.08
C ILE A 118 5.89 -12.83 -14.13
N ALA A 119 6.79 -13.79 -14.47
CA ALA A 119 7.81 -13.56 -15.48
C ALA A 119 7.19 -13.27 -16.86
N ALA A 120 6.17 -14.03 -17.25
CA ALA A 120 5.47 -13.82 -18.52
C ALA A 120 4.73 -12.47 -18.55
N LEU A 121 4.07 -12.07 -17.45
CA LEU A 121 3.42 -10.77 -17.33
C LEU A 121 4.42 -9.61 -17.41
N TYR A 122 5.60 -9.78 -16.80
CA TYR A 122 6.67 -8.79 -16.90
C TYR A 122 7.14 -8.64 -18.35
N GLU A 123 7.45 -9.73 -19.03
CA GLU A 123 7.89 -9.72 -20.43
C GLU A 123 6.84 -9.10 -21.36
N LEU A 124 5.56 -9.45 -21.20
CA LEU A 124 4.46 -8.85 -21.94
C LEU A 124 4.39 -7.33 -21.73
N SER A 125 4.57 -6.89 -20.49
CA SER A 125 4.55 -5.45 -20.16
C SER A 125 5.72 -4.72 -20.83
N VAL A 126 6.92 -5.28 -20.80
CA VAL A 126 8.11 -4.70 -21.44
C VAL A 126 7.95 -4.67 -22.96
N GLN A 127 7.46 -5.74 -23.58
CA GLN A 127 7.17 -5.79 -25.01
C GLN A 127 6.10 -4.76 -25.44
N ALA A 128 5.15 -4.46 -24.55
CA ALA A 128 4.14 -3.41 -24.77
C ALA A 128 4.68 -2.00 -24.53
N GLY A 129 5.99 -1.84 -24.19
CA GLY A 129 6.66 -0.56 -24.07
C GLY A 129 6.82 -0.05 -22.62
N ALA A 130 6.54 -0.87 -21.60
CA ALA A 130 6.87 -0.52 -20.24
C ALA A 130 8.40 -0.45 -20.07
N LYS A 131 8.86 0.55 -19.33
CA LYS A 131 10.26 0.68 -18.96
C LYS A 131 10.46 0.13 -17.55
N PRO A 132 11.30 -0.89 -17.36
CA PRO A 132 11.60 -1.40 -16.02
C PRO A 132 12.22 -0.32 -15.13
N PHE A 133 11.83 -0.31 -13.86
CA PHE A 133 12.45 0.53 -12.84
C PHE A 133 12.54 -0.25 -11.52
N GLY A 134 13.50 0.13 -10.69
CA GLY A 134 13.77 -0.57 -9.43
C GLY A 134 13.14 0.09 -8.22
N MET A 135 13.31 -0.54 -7.06
CA MET A 135 12.77 -0.08 -5.78
C MET A 135 13.31 1.30 -5.35
N TRP A 136 14.54 1.66 -5.73
CA TRP A 136 15.09 3.00 -5.46
C TRP A 136 14.30 4.10 -6.17
N ALA A 137 13.99 3.90 -7.44
CA ALA A 137 13.15 4.83 -8.19
C ALA A 137 11.73 4.91 -7.63
N LEU A 138 11.15 3.77 -7.24
CA LEU A 138 9.84 3.75 -6.57
C LEU A 138 9.87 4.55 -5.27
N ASN A 139 10.94 4.41 -4.48
CA ASN A 139 11.09 5.14 -3.22
C ASN A 139 11.18 6.66 -3.46
N SER A 140 11.91 7.12 -4.47
CA SER A 140 11.94 8.54 -4.85
C SER A 140 10.57 9.05 -5.25
N LEU A 141 9.88 8.33 -6.15
CA LEU A 141 8.55 8.71 -6.63
C LEU A 141 7.50 8.81 -5.50
N ARG A 142 7.48 7.84 -4.56
CA ARG A 142 6.54 7.89 -3.46
C ARG A 142 6.84 9.04 -2.49
N ILE A 143 8.12 9.38 -2.27
CA ILE A 143 8.54 10.51 -1.43
C ILE A 143 8.09 11.83 -2.06
N GLU A 144 8.31 12.03 -3.36
CA GLU A 144 7.83 13.21 -4.09
C GLU A 144 6.30 13.37 -3.97
N LYS A 145 5.57 12.27 -3.93
CA LYS A 145 4.11 12.27 -3.71
C LYS A 145 3.70 12.46 -2.25
N GLY A 146 4.64 12.39 -1.32
CA GLY A 146 4.37 12.44 0.13
C GLY A 146 3.74 11.15 0.67
N TYR A 147 3.92 10.02 -0.01
CA TYR A 147 3.45 8.72 0.46
C TYR A 147 4.45 8.12 1.45
N ARG A 148 3.91 7.59 2.53
CA ARG A 148 4.67 7.07 3.66
C ARG A 148 4.91 5.58 3.51
N ALA A 149 6.13 5.14 3.81
CA ALA A 149 6.50 3.73 3.80
C ALA A 149 6.55 3.17 5.23
N TRP A 150 6.01 1.96 5.40
CA TRP A 150 6.13 1.23 6.66
C TRP A 150 7.61 0.96 6.99
N LYS A 151 7.99 1.19 8.24
CA LYS A 151 9.37 1.14 8.77
C LYS A 151 10.30 2.24 8.28
N GLY A 152 10.04 2.84 7.13
CA GLY A 152 10.81 4.02 6.68
C GLY A 152 10.35 5.31 7.35
N ASP A 153 9.06 5.59 7.21
CA ASP A 153 8.45 6.84 7.71
C ASP A 153 7.44 6.57 8.83
N LEU A 154 6.81 5.41 8.84
CA LEU A 154 5.85 4.99 9.84
C LEU A 154 6.39 3.84 10.67
N SER A 155 6.17 3.92 11.98
CA SER A 155 6.53 2.86 12.93
C SER A 155 5.57 2.87 14.12
N THR A 156 5.78 1.93 15.04
CA THR A 156 5.04 1.85 16.31
C THR A 156 5.38 3.00 17.28
N ASP A 157 6.34 3.88 16.93
CA ASP A 157 6.74 5.03 17.74
C ASP A 157 5.83 6.24 17.54
N TYR A 158 4.98 6.21 16.49
CA TYR A 158 4.13 7.33 16.12
C TYR A 158 2.65 6.99 16.23
N SER A 159 1.84 7.99 16.57
CA SER A 159 0.40 7.88 16.44
C SER A 159 -0.02 8.03 14.97
N MET A 160 -1.26 7.66 14.66
CA MET A 160 -1.82 7.87 13.32
C MET A 160 -1.92 9.37 12.99
N LEU A 161 -2.14 10.24 13.98
CA LEU A 161 -2.22 11.69 13.79
C LEU A 161 -0.83 12.30 13.58
N GLU A 162 0.17 11.90 14.37
CA GLU A 162 1.57 12.29 14.19
C GLU A 162 2.06 11.89 12.78
N GLY A 163 1.68 10.70 12.30
CA GLY A 163 1.98 10.21 10.95
C GLY A 163 1.22 10.92 9.82
N GLY A 164 0.32 11.87 10.13
CA GLY A 164 -0.48 12.59 9.14
C GLY A 164 -1.48 11.68 8.40
N LEU A 165 -2.03 10.68 9.09
CA LEU A 165 -2.94 9.67 8.55
C LEU A 165 -4.40 9.93 8.92
N GLU A 166 -4.73 11.13 9.38
CA GLU A 166 -6.08 11.48 9.88
C GLU A 166 -7.20 11.13 8.89
N ARG A 167 -6.97 11.31 7.59
CA ARG A 167 -7.95 10.99 6.54
C ARG A 167 -8.39 9.53 6.52
N PHE A 168 -7.59 8.63 7.09
CA PHE A 168 -7.88 7.19 7.17
C PHE A 168 -8.57 6.79 8.47
N ILE A 169 -8.69 7.71 9.44
CA ILE A 169 -9.34 7.46 10.73
C ILE A 169 -10.82 7.81 10.61
N LYS A 170 -11.68 6.83 10.74
CA LYS A 170 -13.14 7.02 10.70
C LYS A 170 -13.70 7.19 12.12
N PHE A 171 -13.51 8.36 12.72
CA PHE A 171 -13.98 8.65 14.07
C PHE A 171 -15.50 8.49 14.24
N GLU A 172 -16.26 8.80 13.19
CA GLU A 172 -17.71 8.72 13.17
C GLU A 172 -18.26 7.28 13.05
N LYS A 173 -17.39 6.30 12.84
CA LYS A 173 -17.80 4.90 12.74
C LYS A 173 -18.45 4.46 14.07
N PRO A 174 -19.67 3.86 14.03
CA PRO A 174 -20.39 3.44 15.26
C PRO A 174 -19.59 2.41 16.06
N GLN A 175 -18.90 1.49 15.36
CA GLN A 175 -18.07 0.48 16.00
C GLN A 175 -16.83 1.13 16.61
N SER A 176 -16.50 0.72 17.82
CA SER A 176 -15.23 1.07 18.43
C SER A 176 -14.09 0.33 17.73
N PHE A 177 -12.90 0.88 17.81
CA PHE A 177 -11.66 0.26 17.35
C PHE A 177 -10.53 0.59 18.34
N PRO A 178 -9.48 -0.22 18.43
CA PRO A 178 -8.33 0.04 19.30
C PRO A 178 -7.75 1.44 19.07
N GLY A 179 -7.51 2.17 20.13
CA GLY A 179 -6.94 3.52 20.08
C GLY A 179 -7.91 4.65 19.72
N LYS A 180 -9.21 4.39 19.44
CA LYS A 180 -10.17 5.44 19.08
C LYS A 180 -10.19 6.58 20.09
N LEU A 181 -10.31 6.28 21.38
CA LEU A 181 -10.37 7.29 22.43
C LEU A 181 -9.05 8.07 22.55
N ALA A 182 -7.92 7.38 22.50
CA ALA A 182 -6.60 8.02 22.54
C ALA A 182 -6.42 9.00 21.36
N LEU A 183 -6.78 8.59 20.16
CA LEU A 183 -6.71 9.42 18.96
C LEU A 183 -7.71 10.62 19.01
N GLN A 184 -8.89 10.43 19.59
CA GLN A 184 -9.83 11.55 19.81
C GLN A 184 -9.26 12.58 20.77
N ASN A 185 -8.67 12.13 21.87
CA ASN A 185 -8.03 13.02 22.87
C ASN A 185 -6.83 13.75 22.23
N GLU A 186 -5.97 13.04 21.51
CA GLU A 186 -4.83 13.64 20.80
C GLU A 186 -5.31 14.69 19.77
N LYS A 187 -6.40 14.39 19.03
CA LYS A 187 -6.98 15.35 18.07
C LYS A 187 -7.46 16.63 18.76
N GLN A 188 -8.03 16.53 19.94
CA GLN A 188 -8.50 17.71 20.72
C GLN A 188 -7.34 18.50 21.31
N GLN A 189 -6.31 17.84 21.79
CA GLN A 189 -5.15 18.48 22.46
C GLN A 189 -4.09 18.97 21.45
N GLY A 190 -4.08 18.41 20.24
CA GLY A 190 -3.04 18.58 19.25
C GLY A 190 -1.92 17.57 19.42
N SER A 191 -1.35 17.09 18.31
CA SER A 191 -0.18 16.20 18.31
C SER A 191 1.09 16.99 18.63
N THR A 192 2.00 16.40 19.39
CA THR A 192 3.30 17.00 19.73
C THR A 192 4.32 16.91 18.60
N LYS A 193 4.11 16.00 17.66
CA LYS A 193 4.94 15.78 16.46
C LYS A 193 4.08 15.86 15.21
N LYS A 194 4.70 16.14 14.10
CA LYS A 194 4.02 16.18 12.81
C LYS A 194 4.95 15.66 11.72
N PHE A 195 4.46 14.70 10.95
CA PHE A 195 5.13 14.27 9.73
C PHE A 195 5.06 15.38 8.68
N VAL A 196 6.21 15.73 8.10
CA VAL A 196 6.32 16.74 7.05
C VAL A 196 7.17 16.20 5.91
N THR A 197 6.90 16.67 4.69
CA THR A 197 7.75 16.44 3.53
C THR A 197 8.56 17.70 3.30
N LEU A 198 9.87 17.54 3.14
CA LEU A 198 10.81 18.64 2.93
C LEU A 198 11.38 18.56 1.52
N VAL A 199 11.61 19.71 0.93
CA VAL A 199 12.47 19.86 -0.25
C VAL A 199 13.82 20.35 0.26
N VAL A 200 14.86 19.56 0.01
CA VAL A 200 16.23 19.90 0.38
C VAL A 200 16.92 20.49 -0.84
N ASP A 201 17.45 21.68 -0.69
CA ASP A 201 18.30 22.31 -1.71
C ASP A 201 19.72 21.73 -1.57
N ALA A 202 19.98 20.67 -2.33
CA ALA A 202 21.25 19.95 -2.34
C ALA A 202 21.72 19.76 -3.78
N GLU A 203 22.91 20.29 -4.10
CA GLU A 203 23.45 20.22 -5.45
C GLU A 203 24.08 18.87 -5.79
N GLU A 204 24.79 18.23 -4.84
CA GLU A 204 25.60 17.05 -5.11
C GLU A 204 25.18 15.79 -4.34
N PHE A 205 24.59 15.92 -3.15
CA PHE A 205 24.30 14.80 -2.26
C PHE A 205 22.94 14.94 -1.60
N ASP A 206 22.21 13.82 -1.49
CA ASP A 206 21.01 13.74 -0.68
C ASP A 206 21.34 13.87 0.81
N ALA A 207 20.37 14.34 1.60
CA ALA A 207 20.48 14.33 3.05
C ALA A 207 20.65 12.89 3.56
N PRO A 208 21.65 12.61 4.42
CA PRO A 208 21.80 11.27 4.98
C PRO A 208 20.57 10.83 5.74
N TYR A 209 20.29 9.53 5.72
CA TYR A 209 19.19 8.95 6.48
C TYR A 209 19.32 9.28 7.99
N MET A 210 18.23 9.67 8.62
CA MET A 210 18.17 10.07 10.03
C MET A 210 18.96 11.35 10.39
N SER A 211 19.26 12.20 9.41
CA SER A 211 19.84 13.52 9.70
C SER A 211 18.88 14.38 10.49
N THR A 212 19.41 15.09 11.48
CA THR A 212 18.67 16.11 12.22
C THR A 212 18.58 17.41 11.42
N LEU A 213 17.45 18.09 11.54
CA LEU A 213 17.22 19.42 10.99
C LEU A 213 17.32 20.43 12.12
N TRP A 214 18.00 21.54 11.86
CA TRP A 214 18.21 22.63 12.81
C TRP A 214 17.52 23.90 12.34
#